data_05755e2774fd76b5a6bab5c04ebd3794
#
_entry.id   05755e2774fd76b5a6bab5c04ebd3794
#
_cell.length_a   1.000
_cell.length_b   1.000
_cell.length_c   1.000
_cell.angle_alpha   90.00
_cell.angle_beta   90.00
_cell.angle_gamma   90.00
#
_symmetry.space_group_name_H-M   'P 1'
#
loop_
_entity.id
_entity.type
_entity.pdbx_description
1 polymer ?
#
loop_
_entity_poly.entity_id
_entity_poly.type
_entity_poly.pdbx_seq_one_letter_code
_entity_poly.pdbx_strand_id
1 'polypeptide(L)'
;MAFRPLKTTISRRRAAALLLSSCSLGLLVLFLLDRRALPIPNRDIPTSGFPQDHHPTLTPAQLYTNNKDQDPLATSTDLSDPRAPFTPWPLRRLCAETPTYVPGLTFVCDNNSGGPGNIRNYLLTCLRYALEAGASALVLPRIQTRAPGNPANLFGGAYREFAYMFDEPHFRRAMADACPRVAVYPSLDEVPGARAQASREDRKDVEQIVERVTPKNFGGSRAGCDQRDPNRHVDRFGGAFREWLRSTAFERERAREISSSASGNGVDNNNLRLIRFSWGVLWDWPVYRDGPEFAATFGGLLRIREDIQEVADALVASMRALAGSTRGTETAAGRSFLGVHLRTEADALSRWPTYENQTGGYLREAARRGYRGRVAYIASGNETETRKFAAEAKASLQLDVRSKYDLLLLNKQNEKLERKLRSFSWDQQALVDFVVLLRCDYFVGVSPSSFSINVALKRHLREEGLYTRPWKVGGQGDGRSWLVGRYDRYWEDWLFMFDGMWP
;
A
#
# COMPACT_ATOMS: atom_id res chain seq x y z
N MET A 1 18.25 -71.09 14.97
CA MET A 1 18.34 -69.77 15.61
C MET A 1 18.76 -68.78 14.52
N ALA A 2 17.82 -67.99 13.98
CA ALA A 2 18.13 -67.03 12.91
C ALA A 2 17.66 -65.65 13.41
N PHE A 3 18.57 -64.73 13.54
CA PHE A 3 18.30 -63.35 13.90
C PHE A 3 17.75 -62.60 12.66
N ARG A 4 16.58 -61.95 12.79
CA ARG A 4 16.05 -60.99 11.83
C ARG A 4 16.40 -59.57 12.27
N PRO A 5 16.87 -58.69 11.37
CA PRO A 5 17.07 -57.29 11.70
C PRO A 5 15.74 -56.48 11.60
N LEU A 6 15.47 -55.65 12.62
CA LEU A 6 14.40 -54.66 12.65
C LEU A 6 14.73 -53.50 11.67
N LYS A 7 13.88 -53.26 10.68
CA LYS A 7 13.90 -52.06 9.84
C LYS A 7 13.13 -50.95 10.58
N THR A 8 13.81 -49.95 11.09
CA THR A 8 13.20 -48.71 11.61
C THR A 8 12.96 -47.77 10.44
N THR A 9 11.68 -47.59 10.08
CA THR A 9 11.24 -46.61 9.09
C THR A 9 11.07 -45.27 9.81
N ILE A 10 12.06 -44.38 9.70
CA ILE A 10 11.93 -43.01 10.18
C ILE A 10 11.07 -42.23 9.19
N SER A 11 9.93 -41.77 9.65
CA SER A 11 8.95 -41.02 8.84
C SER A 11 9.55 -39.69 8.36
N ARG A 12 9.44 -39.42 7.07
CA ARG A 12 9.89 -38.18 6.39
C ARG A 12 9.33 -36.89 7.03
N ARG A 13 8.28 -36.97 7.81
CA ARG A 13 7.68 -35.84 8.55
C ARG A 13 8.51 -35.33 9.73
N ARG A 14 9.37 -36.18 10.34
CA ARG A 14 10.26 -35.76 11.44
C ARG A 14 11.55 -35.11 10.94
N ALA A 15 11.98 -35.39 9.74
CA ALA A 15 13.15 -34.73 9.14
C ALA A 15 12.86 -33.28 8.72
N ALA A 16 11.64 -32.96 8.26
CA ALA A 16 11.25 -31.61 7.91
C ALA A 16 11.11 -30.69 9.17
N ALA A 17 10.65 -31.23 10.28
CA ALA A 17 10.52 -30.47 11.52
C ALA A 17 11.90 -30.15 12.17
N LEU A 18 12.89 -31.02 12.00
CA LEU A 18 14.24 -30.79 12.50
C LEU A 18 15.04 -29.79 11.66
N LEU A 19 14.79 -29.69 10.35
CA LEU A 19 15.41 -28.70 9.47
C LEU A 19 14.85 -27.28 9.70
N LEU A 20 13.58 -27.14 10.04
CA LEU A 20 12.98 -25.84 10.40
C LEU A 20 13.46 -25.32 11.77
N SER A 21 13.74 -26.21 12.71
CA SER A 21 14.28 -25.85 14.03
C SER A 21 15.74 -25.39 13.97
N SER A 22 16.56 -25.96 13.09
CA SER A 22 17.97 -25.58 12.93
C SER A 22 18.17 -24.23 12.23
N CYS A 23 17.28 -23.84 11.32
CA CYS A 23 17.31 -22.50 10.71
C CYS A 23 16.96 -21.38 11.72
N SER A 24 16.05 -21.67 12.66
CA SER A 24 15.66 -20.69 13.70
C SER A 24 16.76 -20.47 14.73
N LEU A 25 17.53 -21.50 15.05
CA LEU A 25 18.66 -21.39 16.00
C LEU A 25 19.89 -20.71 15.35
N GLY A 26 20.14 -20.91 14.08
CA GLY A 26 21.22 -20.25 13.34
C GLY A 26 21.05 -18.74 13.25
N LEU A 27 19.82 -18.26 13.10
CA LEU A 27 19.50 -16.83 13.11
C LEU A 27 19.65 -16.19 14.50
N LEU A 28 19.38 -16.93 15.57
CA LEU A 28 19.53 -16.43 16.94
C LEU A 28 21.01 -16.30 17.35
N VAL A 29 21.89 -17.19 16.87
CA VAL A 29 23.34 -17.15 17.16
C VAL A 29 24.04 -16.03 16.40
N LEU A 30 23.63 -15.73 15.16
CA LEU A 30 24.15 -14.57 14.41
C LEU A 30 23.74 -13.23 15.04
N PHE A 31 22.60 -13.16 15.72
CA PHE A 31 22.13 -11.94 16.41
C PHE A 31 22.86 -11.66 17.73
N LEU A 32 23.53 -12.67 18.33
CA LEU A 32 24.26 -12.54 19.60
C LEU A 32 25.75 -12.24 19.41
N LEU A 33 26.31 -12.41 18.21
CA LEU A 33 27.74 -12.20 17.94
C LEU A 33 28.10 -10.79 17.47
N ASP A 34 27.11 -9.95 17.13
CA ASP A 34 27.34 -8.58 16.60
C ASP A 34 27.38 -7.48 17.70
N ARG A 35 27.65 -7.82 18.94
CA ARG A 35 27.76 -6.86 20.08
C ARG A 35 29.18 -6.40 20.40
N ARG A 36 30.09 -6.42 19.44
CA ARG A 36 31.44 -5.82 19.65
C ARG A 36 31.75 -4.83 18.53
N ALA A 37 31.08 -3.68 18.54
CA ALA A 37 31.54 -2.52 17.79
C ALA A 37 32.49 -1.69 18.64
N LEU A 38 33.72 -1.58 18.19
CA LEU A 38 34.75 -0.68 18.73
C LEU A 38 34.38 0.78 18.49
N PRO A 39 34.72 1.73 19.36
CA PRO A 39 34.38 3.14 19.16
C PRO A 39 35.20 3.74 18.02
N ILE A 40 34.52 4.40 17.10
CA ILE A 40 35.13 5.20 16.03
C ILE A 40 35.52 6.57 16.61
N PRO A 41 36.74 7.05 16.45
CA PRO A 41 37.16 8.36 16.93
C PRO A 41 36.50 9.48 16.10
N ASN A 42 35.92 10.48 16.80
CA ASN A 42 35.49 11.75 16.21
C ASN A 42 36.63 12.41 15.45
N ARG A 43 36.44 12.60 14.15
CA ARG A 43 37.23 13.55 13.36
C ARG A 43 36.38 14.79 13.16
N ASP A 44 36.85 15.90 13.73
CA ASP A 44 36.34 17.24 13.51
C ASP A 44 36.47 17.60 12.03
N ILE A 45 35.36 17.94 11.41
CA ILE A 45 35.30 18.49 10.05
C ILE A 45 35.35 20.02 10.19
N PRO A 46 36.30 20.70 9.52
CA PRO A 46 36.36 22.15 9.59
C PRO A 46 35.18 22.78 8.86
N THR A 47 34.44 23.64 9.52
CA THR A 47 33.40 24.50 8.92
C THR A 47 34.06 25.61 8.12
N SER A 48 34.17 25.41 6.78
CA SER A 48 34.48 26.51 5.86
C SER A 48 33.19 27.24 5.48
N GLY A 49 33.12 28.52 5.82
CA GLY A 49 32.00 29.38 5.53
C GLY A 49 31.71 29.56 4.06
N PHE A 50 30.46 29.41 3.67
CA PHE A 50 29.91 29.91 2.41
C PHE A 50 29.34 31.31 2.62
N PRO A 51 29.44 32.22 1.63
CA PRO A 51 28.84 33.54 1.71
C PRO A 51 27.32 33.44 1.81
N GLN A 52 26.75 34.18 2.75
CA GLN A 52 25.30 34.35 2.87
C GLN A 52 24.85 35.37 1.82
N ASP A 53 24.30 34.90 0.72
CA ASP A 53 23.48 35.75 -0.14
C ASP A 53 22.10 35.91 0.51
N HIS A 54 21.83 37.12 0.99
CA HIS A 54 20.53 37.52 1.51
C HIS A 54 19.51 37.68 0.37
N HIS A 55 18.93 36.57 -0.12
CA HIS A 55 17.64 36.64 -0.79
C HIS A 55 16.53 36.41 0.28
N PRO A 56 15.48 37.25 0.31
CA PRO A 56 14.37 37.04 1.22
C PRO A 56 13.70 35.71 0.88
N THR A 57 13.88 34.70 1.72
CA THR A 57 13.19 33.43 1.64
C THR A 57 11.72 33.67 1.97
N LEU A 58 10.90 33.83 0.93
CA LEU A 58 9.44 33.78 1.08
C LEU A 58 9.08 32.40 1.64
N THR A 59 8.33 32.39 2.73
CA THR A 59 7.80 31.13 3.26
C THR A 59 6.87 30.48 2.23
N PRO A 60 6.73 29.15 2.18
CA PRO A 60 5.82 28.48 1.27
C PRO A 60 4.38 29.04 1.32
N ALA A 61 3.92 29.51 2.48
CA ALA A 61 2.62 30.16 2.64
C ALA A 61 2.53 31.50 1.87
N GLN A 62 3.63 32.24 1.72
CA GLN A 62 3.63 33.55 1.03
C GLN A 62 3.71 33.41 -0.51
N LEU A 63 4.27 32.33 -1.01
CA LEU A 63 4.25 32.00 -2.44
C LEU A 63 2.84 31.63 -2.94
N TYR A 64 1.96 31.15 -2.06
CA TYR A 64 0.62 30.65 -2.42
C TYR A 64 -0.50 31.69 -2.28
N THR A 65 -0.31 32.80 -1.60
CA THR A 65 -1.36 33.82 -1.44
C THR A 65 -1.67 34.60 -2.71
N ASN A 66 -0.76 34.61 -3.70
CA ASN A 66 -0.94 35.40 -4.91
C ASN A 66 -1.49 34.64 -6.14
N ASN A 67 -1.73 33.32 -6.03
CA ASN A 67 -2.23 32.52 -7.16
C ASN A 67 -3.59 31.82 -6.91
N LYS A 68 -4.29 32.15 -5.83
CA LYS A 68 -5.60 31.54 -5.54
C LYS A 68 -6.70 31.88 -6.57
N ASP A 69 -6.50 32.94 -7.35
CA ASP A 69 -7.53 33.41 -8.29
C ASP A 69 -7.39 32.85 -9.72
N GLN A 70 -6.38 32.00 -9.98
CA GLN A 70 -6.14 31.48 -11.35
C GLN A 70 -6.03 29.95 -11.47
N ASP A 71 -6.20 29.18 -10.37
CA ASP A 71 -6.17 27.72 -10.45
C ASP A 71 -7.60 27.19 -10.57
N PRO A 72 -8.04 26.68 -11.76
CA PRO A 72 -9.36 26.08 -11.93
C PRO A 72 -9.59 24.84 -11.04
N LEU A 73 -8.52 24.31 -10.41
CA LEU A 73 -8.55 23.18 -9.46
C LEU A 73 -8.78 23.62 -8.01
N ALA A 74 -8.79 24.93 -7.72
CA ALA A 74 -9.04 25.48 -6.37
C ALA A 74 -10.49 25.30 -5.89
N THR A 75 -11.39 24.77 -6.67
CA THR A 75 -12.70 24.28 -6.20
C THR A 75 -12.56 22.89 -5.61
N SER A 76 -12.02 22.84 -4.41
CA SER A 76 -12.15 21.86 -3.31
C SER A 76 -12.67 20.45 -3.67
N THR A 77 -11.98 19.71 -4.54
CA THR A 77 -12.17 18.26 -4.58
C THR A 77 -11.52 17.68 -3.32
N ASP A 78 -12.34 17.14 -2.42
CA ASP A 78 -11.83 16.43 -1.24
C ASP A 78 -11.14 15.12 -1.68
N LEU A 79 -9.82 15.14 -1.84
CA LEU A 79 -9.03 13.98 -2.27
C LEU A 79 -9.05 12.83 -1.25
N SER A 80 -9.52 13.07 -0.03
CA SER A 80 -9.75 12.02 0.96
C SER A 80 -11.01 11.19 0.68
N ASP A 81 -11.95 11.72 -0.11
CA ASP A 81 -13.15 10.98 -0.50
C ASP A 81 -12.77 9.86 -1.48
N PRO A 82 -13.11 8.59 -1.19
CA PRO A 82 -12.86 7.47 -2.09
C PRO A 82 -13.58 7.56 -3.44
N ARG A 83 -14.58 8.45 -3.57
CA ARG A 83 -15.30 8.74 -4.81
C ARG A 83 -14.83 10.00 -5.52
N ALA A 84 -13.83 10.70 -4.98
CA ALA A 84 -13.28 11.88 -5.63
C ALA A 84 -12.97 11.58 -7.10
N PRO A 85 -13.27 12.50 -8.03
CA PRO A 85 -12.84 12.37 -9.41
C PRO A 85 -11.33 12.18 -9.49
N PHE A 86 -10.89 11.31 -10.40
CA PHE A 86 -9.46 11.15 -10.64
C PHE A 86 -8.89 12.44 -11.24
N THR A 87 -7.78 12.91 -10.67
CA THR A 87 -7.06 14.09 -11.15
C THR A 87 -5.92 13.62 -12.08
N PRO A 88 -6.07 13.66 -13.41
CA PRO A 88 -5.16 12.99 -14.34
C PRO A 88 -3.86 13.77 -14.61
N TRP A 89 -3.83 15.10 -14.40
CA TRP A 89 -2.76 15.94 -14.90
C TRP A 89 -1.36 15.63 -14.31
N PRO A 90 -1.19 15.23 -13.02
CA PRO A 90 0.15 14.92 -12.54
C PRO A 90 0.70 13.65 -13.18
N LEU A 91 -0.14 12.63 -13.36
CA LEU A 91 0.24 11.41 -14.06
C LEU A 91 0.48 11.68 -15.56
N ARG A 92 -0.34 12.50 -16.20
CA ARG A 92 -0.18 12.90 -17.60
C ARG A 92 1.17 13.63 -17.81
N ARG A 93 1.52 14.55 -16.91
CA ARG A 93 2.81 15.22 -16.93
C ARG A 93 3.96 14.21 -16.86
N LEU A 94 3.94 13.31 -15.88
CA LEU A 94 4.98 12.29 -15.70
C LEU A 94 5.12 11.41 -16.96
N CYS A 95 4.00 10.97 -17.53
CA CYS A 95 4.02 10.16 -18.76
C CYS A 95 4.49 10.94 -19.98
N ALA A 96 4.19 12.23 -20.09
CA ALA A 96 4.68 13.10 -21.16
C ALA A 96 6.18 13.40 -21.05
N GLU A 97 6.67 13.59 -19.83
CA GLU A 97 8.09 13.85 -19.53
C GLU A 97 8.94 12.57 -19.58
N THR A 98 8.36 11.39 -19.64
CA THR A 98 9.09 10.12 -19.81
C THR A 98 9.80 10.13 -21.18
N PRO A 99 11.14 10.19 -21.20
CA PRO A 99 11.88 10.51 -22.43
C PRO A 99 11.80 9.39 -23.47
N THR A 100 11.71 8.15 -23.02
CA THR A 100 11.73 6.98 -23.90
C THR A 100 10.75 5.93 -23.42
N TYR A 101 9.86 5.51 -24.30
CA TYR A 101 9.07 4.29 -24.11
C TYR A 101 9.73 3.15 -24.86
N VAL A 102 9.90 2.04 -24.18
CA VAL A 102 10.60 0.85 -24.70
C VAL A 102 9.56 -0.09 -25.32
N PRO A 103 9.49 -0.21 -26.66
CA PRO A 103 8.57 -1.14 -27.31
C PRO A 103 8.77 -2.56 -26.81
N GLY A 104 7.68 -3.27 -26.53
CA GLY A 104 7.74 -4.64 -26.00
C GLY A 104 8.05 -4.77 -24.51
N LEU A 105 8.47 -3.69 -23.83
CA LEU A 105 8.65 -3.74 -22.38
C LEU A 105 7.28 -3.70 -21.70
N THR A 106 6.92 -4.79 -21.04
CA THR A 106 5.62 -5.00 -20.41
C THR A 106 5.79 -5.37 -18.93
N PHE A 107 5.03 -4.72 -18.07
CA PHE A 107 5.06 -5.00 -16.63
C PHE A 107 3.83 -5.78 -16.18
N VAL A 108 4.08 -6.73 -15.26
CA VAL A 108 3.06 -7.56 -14.60
C VAL A 108 3.10 -7.26 -13.11
N CYS A 109 2.12 -6.48 -12.63
CA CYS A 109 2.07 -6.02 -11.24
C CYS A 109 1.19 -6.90 -10.34
N ASP A 110 1.26 -8.23 -10.46
CA ASP A 110 0.36 -9.17 -9.78
C ASP A 110 1.00 -9.94 -8.61
N ASN A 111 2.28 -9.73 -8.28
CA ASN A 111 2.90 -10.32 -7.10
C ASN A 111 2.57 -9.53 -5.82
N ASN A 112 1.30 -9.20 -5.65
CA ASN A 112 0.76 -8.51 -4.49
C ASN A 112 0.27 -9.51 -3.44
N SER A 113 0.22 -9.10 -2.19
CA SER A 113 -0.22 -9.95 -1.09
C SER A 113 -0.49 -9.13 0.17
N GLY A 114 -1.20 -9.72 1.11
CA GLY A 114 -1.52 -9.11 2.39
C GLY A 114 -2.90 -8.47 2.42
N GLY A 115 -3.08 -7.46 3.28
CA GLY A 115 -4.35 -6.70 3.35
C GLY A 115 -4.45 -5.62 2.29
N PRO A 116 -5.60 -4.93 2.18
CA PRO A 116 -5.86 -3.89 1.17
C PRO A 116 -4.79 -2.80 1.11
N GLY A 117 -4.21 -2.39 2.25
CA GLY A 117 -3.12 -1.40 2.29
C GLY A 117 -1.87 -1.87 1.55
N ASN A 118 -1.46 -3.14 1.76
CA ASN A 118 -0.31 -3.72 1.07
C ASN A 118 -0.59 -3.90 -0.42
N ILE A 119 -1.73 -4.50 -0.77
CA ILE A 119 -2.12 -4.77 -2.17
C ILE A 119 -2.13 -3.47 -2.96
N ARG A 120 -2.84 -2.46 -2.45
CA ARG A 120 -2.93 -1.15 -3.07
C ARG A 120 -1.55 -0.53 -3.28
N ASN A 121 -0.73 -0.53 -2.24
CA ASN A 121 0.60 0.09 -2.30
C ASN A 121 1.55 -0.64 -3.27
N TYR A 122 1.52 -1.98 -3.27
CA TYR A 122 2.31 -2.77 -4.21
C TYR A 122 1.93 -2.45 -5.67
N LEU A 123 0.63 -2.40 -5.99
CA LEU A 123 0.17 -2.11 -7.34
C LEU A 123 0.67 -0.74 -7.82
N LEU A 124 0.52 0.28 -7.00
CA LEU A 124 0.95 1.64 -7.32
C LEU A 124 2.47 1.74 -7.44
N THR A 125 3.22 1.11 -6.53
CA THR A 125 4.69 1.11 -6.58
C THR A 125 5.20 0.39 -7.82
N CYS A 126 4.65 -0.79 -8.15
CA CYS A 126 5.01 -1.52 -9.37
C CYS A 126 4.68 -0.70 -10.63
N LEU A 127 3.52 -0.06 -10.68
CA LEU A 127 3.12 0.81 -11.78
C LEU A 127 4.08 2.02 -11.89
N ARG A 128 4.49 2.62 -10.76
CA ARG A 128 5.45 3.73 -10.78
C ARG A 128 6.81 3.29 -11.36
N TYR A 129 7.28 2.09 -11.01
CA TYR A 129 8.48 1.50 -11.62
C TYR A 129 8.30 1.26 -13.12
N ALA A 130 7.15 0.78 -13.57
CA ALA A 130 6.87 0.59 -14.98
C ALA A 130 6.97 1.90 -15.76
N LEU A 131 6.42 2.99 -15.23
CA LEU A 131 6.52 4.33 -15.82
C LEU A 131 7.95 4.84 -15.82
N GLU A 132 8.73 4.62 -14.74
CA GLU A 132 10.15 4.98 -14.67
C GLU A 132 10.99 4.26 -15.72
N ALA A 133 10.67 2.99 -15.97
CA ALA A 133 11.32 2.17 -16.99
C ALA A 133 10.97 2.60 -18.42
N GLY A 134 9.92 3.39 -18.62
CA GLY A 134 9.37 3.68 -19.92
C GLY A 134 8.65 2.46 -20.52
N ALA A 135 7.94 1.69 -19.72
CA ALA A 135 7.17 0.54 -20.21
C ALA A 135 6.13 0.98 -21.24
N SER A 136 6.05 0.23 -22.35
CA SER A 136 5.03 0.46 -23.39
C SER A 136 3.71 -0.25 -23.08
N ALA A 137 3.73 -1.18 -22.10
CA ALA A 137 2.53 -1.92 -21.73
C ALA A 137 2.52 -2.36 -20.26
N LEU A 138 1.31 -2.60 -19.78
CA LEU A 138 0.99 -3.21 -18.49
C LEU A 138 0.04 -4.37 -18.71
N VAL A 139 0.20 -5.43 -17.93
CA VAL A 139 -0.83 -6.44 -17.75
C VAL A 139 -1.67 -6.05 -16.55
N LEU A 140 -2.99 -6.07 -16.68
CA LEU A 140 -3.91 -5.75 -15.60
C LEU A 140 -3.63 -6.65 -14.39
N PRO A 141 -3.36 -6.09 -13.20
CA PRO A 141 -2.92 -6.87 -12.07
C PRO A 141 -3.99 -7.83 -11.56
N ARG A 142 -3.65 -9.09 -11.37
CA ARG A 142 -4.47 -10.01 -10.57
C ARG A 142 -4.25 -9.75 -9.09
N ILE A 143 -5.25 -9.97 -8.28
CA ILE A 143 -5.25 -9.75 -6.84
C ILE A 143 -5.08 -11.07 -6.11
N GLN A 144 -4.03 -11.21 -5.30
CA GLN A 144 -3.85 -12.37 -4.45
C GLN A 144 -4.68 -12.24 -3.18
N THR A 145 -5.62 -13.16 -2.98
CA THR A 145 -6.43 -13.22 -1.77
C THR A 145 -5.67 -13.87 -0.62
N ARG A 146 -6.13 -13.70 0.60
CA ARG A 146 -5.64 -14.49 1.73
C ARG A 146 -6.16 -15.93 1.66
N ALA A 147 -5.45 -16.85 2.33
CA ALA A 147 -5.85 -18.26 2.36
C ALA A 147 -7.25 -18.42 3.00
N PRO A 148 -8.16 -19.16 2.38
CA PRO A 148 -9.46 -19.46 2.99
C PRO A 148 -9.28 -20.13 4.35
N GLY A 149 -10.01 -19.66 5.36
CA GLY A 149 -9.95 -20.21 6.73
C GLY A 149 -8.68 -19.85 7.53
N ASN A 150 -7.68 -19.21 6.92
CA ASN A 150 -6.48 -18.74 7.63
C ASN A 150 -6.04 -17.35 7.10
N PRO A 151 -6.69 -16.25 7.52
CA PRO A 151 -6.33 -14.90 7.09
C PRO A 151 -4.89 -14.47 7.47
N ALA A 152 -4.24 -15.16 8.42
CA ALA A 152 -2.83 -14.93 8.75
C ALA A 152 -1.87 -15.41 7.64
N ASN A 153 -2.29 -16.37 6.80
CA ASN A 153 -1.50 -16.81 5.64
C ASN A 153 -1.69 -15.84 4.47
N LEU A 154 -0.75 -14.92 4.35
CA LEU A 154 -0.79 -13.83 3.36
C LEU A 154 -0.63 -14.31 1.92
N PHE A 155 0.05 -15.44 1.69
CA PHE A 155 0.46 -15.91 0.37
C PHE A 155 -0.26 -17.18 -0.10
N GLY A 156 -1.15 -17.74 0.71
CA GLY A 156 -1.80 -19.02 0.47
C GLY A 156 -3.13 -18.94 -0.29
N GLY A 157 -3.57 -17.77 -0.69
CA GLY A 157 -4.84 -17.57 -1.37
C GLY A 157 -4.75 -17.67 -2.89
N ALA A 158 -5.90 -17.71 -3.54
CA ALA A 158 -6.02 -17.71 -4.99
C ALA A 158 -5.84 -16.31 -5.59
N TYR A 159 -5.42 -16.26 -6.85
CA TYR A 159 -5.47 -15.03 -7.63
C TYR A 159 -6.88 -14.78 -8.17
N ARG A 160 -7.32 -13.53 -8.08
CA ARG A 160 -8.59 -13.03 -8.62
C ARG A 160 -8.33 -11.92 -9.62
N GLU A 161 -9.31 -11.66 -10.47
CA GLU A 161 -9.29 -10.54 -11.41
C GLU A 161 -9.15 -9.19 -10.69
N PHE A 162 -8.65 -8.19 -11.37
CA PHE A 162 -8.51 -6.82 -10.85
C PHE A 162 -9.83 -6.26 -10.28
N ALA A 163 -10.94 -6.56 -10.98
CA ALA A 163 -12.29 -6.19 -10.57
C ALA A 163 -12.76 -6.85 -9.26
N TYR A 164 -11.97 -7.73 -8.65
CA TYR A 164 -12.26 -8.25 -7.31
C TYR A 164 -12.22 -7.16 -6.22
N MET A 165 -11.37 -6.14 -6.36
CA MET A 165 -11.21 -5.03 -5.41
C MET A 165 -11.50 -3.67 -6.02
N PHE A 166 -11.16 -3.46 -7.28
CA PHE A 166 -11.09 -2.14 -7.89
C PHE A 166 -11.98 -2.02 -9.14
N ASP A 167 -12.37 -0.77 -9.46
CA ASP A 167 -13.10 -0.40 -10.68
C ASP A 167 -12.16 -0.48 -11.89
N GLU A 168 -12.19 -1.61 -12.61
CA GLU A 168 -11.37 -1.82 -13.81
C GLU A 168 -11.68 -0.82 -14.93
N PRO A 169 -12.94 -0.54 -15.29
CA PRO A 169 -13.26 0.50 -16.27
C PRO A 169 -12.68 1.86 -15.93
N HIS A 170 -12.70 2.24 -14.65
CA HIS A 170 -12.07 3.47 -14.19
C HIS A 170 -10.56 3.46 -14.41
N PHE A 171 -9.88 2.39 -13.98
CA PHE A 171 -8.44 2.25 -14.14
C PHE A 171 -8.01 2.36 -15.61
N ARG A 172 -8.70 1.64 -16.50
CA ARG A 172 -8.39 1.67 -17.93
C ARG A 172 -8.59 3.05 -18.56
N ARG A 173 -9.70 3.73 -18.25
CA ARG A 173 -9.94 5.09 -18.73
C ARG A 173 -8.91 6.07 -18.21
N ALA A 174 -8.58 6.02 -16.91
CA ALA A 174 -7.60 6.90 -16.29
C ALA A 174 -6.20 6.71 -16.91
N MET A 175 -5.78 5.46 -17.16
CA MET A 175 -4.52 5.17 -17.83
C MET A 175 -4.51 5.62 -19.29
N ALA A 176 -5.57 5.38 -20.05
CA ALA A 176 -5.68 5.81 -21.44
C ALA A 176 -5.65 7.34 -21.59
N ASP A 177 -6.28 8.07 -20.66
CA ASP A 177 -6.28 9.53 -20.64
C ASP A 177 -4.92 10.11 -20.22
N ALA A 178 -4.33 9.57 -19.16
CA ALA A 178 -3.09 10.14 -18.61
C ALA A 178 -1.82 9.63 -19.30
N CYS A 179 -1.78 8.35 -19.70
CA CYS A 179 -0.60 7.69 -20.27
C CYS A 179 -0.93 6.94 -21.57
N PRO A 180 -1.36 7.62 -22.65
CA PRO A 180 -1.84 6.97 -23.87
C PRO A 180 -0.79 6.11 -24.60
N ARG A 181 0.48 6.27 -24.26
CA ARG A 181 1.60 5.47 -24.80
C ARG A 181 1.80 4.13 -24.05
N VAL A 182 1.01 3.88 -23.01
CA VAL A 182 1.08 2.66 -22.19
C VAL A 182 -0.19 1.83 -22.42
N ALA A 183 -0.09 0.76 -23.20
CA ALA A 183 -1.21 -0.17 -23.39
C ALA A 183 -1.51 -0.95 -22.11
N VAL A 184 -2.79 -1.24 -21.86
CA VAL A 184 -3.22 -2.07 -20.70
C VAL A 184 -3.90 -3.34 -21.22
N TYR A 185 -3.23 -4.48 -21.10
CA TYR A 185 -3.74 -5.77 -21.52
C TYR A 185 -4.48 -6.49 -20.38
N PRO A 186 -5.57 -7.21 -20.66
CA PRO A 186 -6.33 -7.94 -19.64
C PRO A 186 -5.53 -9.07 -18.98
N SER A 187 -4.69 -9.78 -19.78
CA SER A 187 -3.91 -10.92 -19.33
C SER A 187 -2.57 -11.01 -20.06
N LEU A 188 -1.67 -11.87 -19.57
CA LEU A 188 -0.39 -12.16 -20.22
C LEU A 188 -0.57 -12.72 -21.64
N ASP A 189 -1.57 -13.56 -21.82
CA ASP A 189 -1.85 -14.21 -23.10
C ASP A 189 -2.33 -13.23 -24.18
N GLU A 190 -2.82 -12.06 -23.79
CA GLU A 190 -3.28 -11.03 -24.70
C GLU A 190 -2.19 -10.00 -25.04
N VAL A 191 -1.01 -10.12 -24.44
CA VAL A 191 0.13 -9.29 -24.84
C VAL A 191 0.61 -9.71 -26.22
N PRO A 192 0.66 -8.78 -27.21
CA PRO A 192 1.06 -9.11 -28.57
C PRO A 192 2.45 -9.78 -28.61
N GLY A 193 2.55 -10.90 -29.28
CA GLY A 193 3.78 -11.66 -29.43
C GLY A 193 4.13 -12.59 -28.26
N ALA A 194 3.48 -12.50 -27.11
CA ALA A 194 3.83 -13.28 -25.93
C ALA A 194 3.76 -14.80 -26.13
N ARG A 195 2.66 -15.28 -26.70
CA ARG A 195 2.50 -16.73 -27.03
C ARG A 195 3.51 -17.19 -28.06
N ALA A 196 3.76 -16.38 -29.08
CA ALA A 196 4.75 -16.70 -30.12
C ALA A 196 6.17 -16.77 -29.54
N GLN A 197 6.52 -15.86 -28.64
CA GLN A 197 7.82 -15.90 -27.95
C GLN A 197 7.92 -17.12 -27.03
N ALA A 198 6.91 -17.43 -26.22
CA ALA A 198 6.90 -18.63 -25.39
C ALA A 198 7.11 -19.91 -26.23
N SER A 199 6.44 -20.00 -27.38
CA SER A 199 6.62 -21.13 -28.30
C SER A 199 8.04 -21.20 -28.91
N ARG A 200 8.64 -20.06 -29.26
CA ARG A 200 10.03 -20.02 -29.78
C ARG A 200 11.06 -20.44 -28.73
N GLU A 201 10.77 -20.13 -27.43
CA GLU A 201 11.63 -20.51 -26.32
C GLU A 201 11.32 -21.93 -25.78
N ASP A 202 10.51 -22.71 -26.48
CA ASP A 202 10.05 -24.04 -26.06
C ASP A 202 9.38 -24.02 -24.66
N ARG A 203 8.58 -23.00 -24.41
CA ARG A 203 7.82 -22.81 -23.18
C ARG A 203 6.36 -23.19 -23.36
N LYS A 204 5.79 -23.85 -22.34
CA LYS A 204 4.40 -24.33 -22.40
C LYS A 204 3.37 -23.22 -22.31
N ASP A 205 3.72 -22.15 -21.60
CA ASP A 205 2.86 -21.00 -21.39
C ASP A 205 3.66 -19.69 -21.26
N VAL A 206 2.98 -18.55 -21.37
CA VAL A 206 3.58 -17.22 -21.30
C VAL A 206 4.13 -16.91 -19.91
N GLU A 207 3.61 -17.54 -18.85
CA GLU A 207 4.10 -17.36 -17.48
C GLU A 207 5.59 -17.74 -17.34
N GLN A 208 6.07 -18.69 -18.15
CA GLN A 208 7.44 -19.17 -18.09
C GLN A 208 8.48 -18.22 -18.69
N ILE A 209 8.05 -17.25 -19.51
CA ILE A 209 8.94 -16.21 -20.05
C ILE A 209 8.90 -14.91 -19.24
N VAL A 210 8.13 -14.85 -18.13
CA VAL A 210 8.08 -13.68 -17.26
C VAL A 210 9.32 -13.63 -16.37
N GLU A 211 10.12 -12.59 -16.54
CA GLU A 211 11.31 -12.34 -15.72
C GLU A 211 10.89 -11.84 -14.32
N ARG A 212 11.31 -12.57 -13.28
CA ARG A 212 11.08 -12.15 -11.89
C ARG A 212 12.21 -11.26 -11.41
N VAL A 213 11.89 -10.03 -11.03
CA VAL A 213 12.85 -9.00 -10.67
C VAL A 213 12.68 -8.62 -9.20
N THR A 214 13.80 -8.51 -8.50
CA THR A 214 13.87 -8.01 -7.12
C THR A 214 14.78 -6.78 -7.07
N PRO A 215 14.70 -5.95 -6.02
CA PRO A 215 15.64 -4.83 -5.84
C PRO A 215 17.13 -5.24 -5.91
N LYS A 216 17.48 -6.47 -5.54
CA LYS A 216 18.85 -6.99 -5.65
C LYS A 216 19.37 -7.07 -7.08
N ASN A 217 18.49 -7.25 -8.07
CA ASN A 217 18.90 -7.36 -9.46
C ASN A 217 19.53 -6.05 -9.99
N PHE A 218 19.18 -4.91 -9.41
CA PHE A 218 19.68 -3.60 -9.85
C PHE A 218 20.41 -2.83 -8.74
N GLY A 219 21.16 -3.54 -7.89
CA GLY A 219 22.09 -2.94 -6.93
C GLY A 219 21.47 -2.60 -5.58
N GLY A 220 20.20 -2.95 -5.31
CA GLY A 220 19.63 -2.89 -3.97
C GLY A 220 20.27 -3.95 -3.06
N SER A 221 20.62 -3.57 -1.84
CA SER A 221 21.17 -4.50 -0.85
C SER A 221 20.13 -5.44 -0.25
N ARG A 222 18.85 -5.18 -0.47
CA ARG A 222 17.69 -5.82 0.17
C ARG A 222 16.97 -6.81 -0.74
N ALA A 223 16.43 -7.83 -0.12
CA ALA A 223 15.53 -8.78 -0.76
C ALA A 223 14.04 -8.53 -0.44
N GLY A 224 13.77 -7.67 0.53
CA GLY A 224 12.44 -7.35 1.04
C GLY A 224 12.32 -5.88 1.44
N CYS A 225 11.08 -5.42 1.56
CA CYS A 225 10.73 -4.02 1.77
C CYS A 225 11.10 -3.47 3.17
N ASP A 226 11.38 -4.33 4.13
CA ASP A 226 11.68 -3.99 5.51
C ASP A 226 13.18 -3.91 5.81
N GLN A 227 14.03 -4.13 4.82
CA GLN A 227 15.48 -4.05 4.99
C GLN A 227 15.99 -2.64 4.73
N ARG A 228 17.07 -2.30 5.46
CA ARG A 228 17.74 -1.01 5.36
C ARG A 228 18.46 -0.91 4.02
N ASP A 229 18.03 0.00 3.18
CA ASP A 229 18.69 0.31 1.91
C ASP A 229 19.14 1.77 1.91
N PRO A 230 20.45 2.05 1.81
CA PRO A 230 20.99 3.40 1.81
C PRO A 230 20.55 4.23 0.61
N ASN A 231 20.09 3.58 -0.46
CA ASN A 231 19.63 4.26 -1.68
C ASN A 231 18.19 4.77 -1.57
N ARG A 232 17.46 4.37 -0.52
CA ARG A 232 16.04 4.70 -0.37
C ARG A 232 15.75 6.21 -0.33
N HIS A 233 16.62 6.99 0.30
CA HIS A 233 16.45 8.44 0.47
C HIS A 233 17.17 9.29 -0.55
N VAL A 234 18.00 8.68 -1.34
CA VAL A 234 18.71 9.37 -2.41
C VAL A 234 18.15 8.84 -3.72
N ASP A 235 17.64 9.67 -4.56
CA ASP A 235 17.00 9.33 -5.83
C ASP A 235 17.88 8.50 -6.79
N ARG A 236 18.47 7.43 -6.27
CA ARG A 236 19.34 6.51 -7.00
C ARG A 236 18.63 5.24 -7.44
N PHE A 237 17.50 4.91 -6.79
CA PHE A 237 16.87 3.62 -6.98
C PHE A 237 16.24 3.50 -8.38
N GLY A 238 15.47 4.49 -8.81
CA GLY A 238 14.93 4.54 -10.18
C GLY A 238 16.04 4.64 -11.23
N GLY A 239 17.11 5.41 -10.96
CA GLY A 239 18.28 5.50 -11.82
C GLY A 239 19.01 4.16 -11.95
N ALA A 240 19.31 3.50 -10.85
CA ALA A 240 19.97 2.18 -10.83
C ALA A 240 19.13 1.11 -11.58
N PHE A 241 17.80 1.14 -11.39
CA PHE A 241 16.91 0.26 -12.12
C PHE A 241 16.94 0.48 -13.64
N ARG A 242 16.90 1.74 -14.09
CA ARG A 242 17.01 2.07 -15.51
C ARG A 242 18.37 1.68 -16.10
N GLU A 243 19.44 1.89 -15.35
CA GLU A 243 20.80 1.51 -15.75
C GLU A 243 20.91 -0.01 -15.88
N TRP A 244 20.42 -0.75 -14.88
CA TRP A 244 20.36 -2.22 -14.93
C TRP A 244 19.54 -2.70 -16.13
N LEU A 245 18.37 -2.13 -16.38
CA LEU A 245 17.49 -2.48 -17.48
C LEU A 245 18.20 -2.31 -18.84
N ARG A 246 18.98 -1.23 -19.01
CA ARG A 246 19.75 -0.95 -20.24
C ARG A 246 21.00 -1.83 -20.37
N SER A 247 21.59 -2.25 -19.27
CA SER A 247 22.81 -3.07 -19.27
C SER A 247 22.54 -4.55 -19.58
N THR A 248 21.28 -4.96 -19.63
CA THR A 248 20.91 -6.35 -19.85
C THR A 248 21.20 -6.82 -21.28
N ALA A 249 21.33 -8.13 -21.46
CA ALA A 249 21.52 -8.73 -22.78
C ALA A 249 20.44 -8.30 -23.79
N PHE A 250 19.20 -8.14 -23.29
CA PHE A 250 18.04 -7.67 -24.06
C PHE A 250 18.28 -6.31 -24.73
N GLU A 251 18.77 -5.29 -24.01
CA GLU A 251 19.04 -3.99 -24.60
C GLU A 251 20.23 -4.01 -25.57
N ARG A 252 21.22 -4.84 -25.31
CA ARG A 252 22.35 -5.01 -26.23
C ARG A 252 21.93 -5.69 -27.53
N GLU A 253 21.07 -6.69 -27.45
CA GLU A 253 20.54 -7.39 -28.61
C GLU A 253 19.62 -6.46 -29.41
N ARG A 254 18.74 -5.74 -28.75
CA ARG A 254 17.88 -4.72 -29.34
C ARG A 254 18.65 -3.58 -30.02
N ALA A 255 19.70 -3.08 -29.41
CA ALA A 255 20.56 -2.07 -30.03
C ALA A 255 21.21 -2.58 -31.31
N ARG A 256 21.56 -3.89 -31.37
CA ARG A 256 22.07 -4.54 -32.59
C ARG A 256 21.02 -4.66 -33.68
N GLU A 257 19.78 -5.05 -33.32
CA GLU A 257 18.68 -5.19 -34.27
C GLU A 257 18.22 -3.84 -34.84
N ILE A 258 18.10 -2.80 -34.02
CA ILE A 258 17.81 -1.44 -34.50
C ILE A 258 18.89 -0.96 -35.47
N SER A 259 20.14 -1.31 -35.21
CA SER A 259 21.24 -0.97 -36.08
C SER A 259 21.23 -1.76 -37.40
N SER A 260 20.64 -2.95 -37.41
CA SER A 260 20.53 -3.80 -38.61
C SER A 260 19.25 -3.57 -39.41
N SER A 261 18.19 -3.01 -38.79
CA SER A 261 16.84 -2.83 -39.35
C SER A 261 16.64 -1.45 -40.02
N ALA A 262 17.66 -0.75 -40.36
CA ALA A 262 17.55 0.54 -41.10
C ALA A 262 16.87 0.38 -42.49
N SER A 263 16.35 -0.78 -42.83
CA SER A 263 15.56 -1.05 -44.03
C SER A 263 14.40 -2.01 -43.71
N GLY A 264 13.26 -1.49 -43.31
CA GLY A 264 12.01 -2.28 -43.34
C GLY A 264 10.96 -1.86 -42.31
N ASN A 265 9.79 -1.48 -42.82
CA ASN A 265 8.57 -1.11 -42.10
C ASN A 265 7.91 -2.31 -41.37
N GLY A 266 8.50 -2.84 -40.33
CA GLY A 266 7.88 -3.84 -39.51
C GLY A 266 8.18 -3.55 -38.04
N VAL A 267 7.13 -3.34 -37.20
CA VAL A 267 7.27 -3.48 -35.76
C VAL A 267 7.60 -4.95 -35.52
N ASP A 268 8.89 -5.23 -35.34
CA ASP A 268 9.35 -6.57 -35.08
C ASP A 268 8.86 -6.99 -33.69
N ASN A 269 7.84 -7.87 -33.63
CA ASN A 269 7.28 -8.46 -32.40
C ASN A 269 8.30 -9.36 -31.65
N ASN A 270 9.59 -9.29 -32.04
CA ASN A 270 10.63 -10.21 -31.56
C ASN A 270 11.24 -9.79 -30.22
N ASN A 271 10.95 -8.59 -29.69
CA ASN A 271 11.60 -8.03 -28.53
C ASN A 271 10.64 -7.78 -27.35
N LEU A 272 9.82 -8.75 -27.04
CA LEU A 272 8.97 -8.69 -25.87
C LEU A 272 9.77 -9.00 -24.61
N ARG A 273 9.68 -8.14 -23.60
CA ARG A 273 10.22 -8.37 -22.26
C ARG A 273 9.12 -8.22 -21.22
N LEU A 274 8.78 -9.31 -20.55
CA LEU A 274 7.79 -9.34 -19.48
C LEU A 274 8.47 -9.31 -18.12
N ILE A 275 8.21 -8.27 -17.33
CA ILE A 275 8.82 -8.09 -16.01
C ILE A 275 7.77 -8.16 -14.92
N ARG A 276 8.02 -9.00 -13.91
CA ARG A 276 7.24 -9.08 -12.67
C ARG A 276 8.12 -8.76 -11.48
N PHE A 277 7.80 -7.69 -10.75
CA PHE A 277 8.49 -7.40 -9.51
C PHE A 277 8.10 -8.36 -8.39
N SER A 278 9.07 -8.65 -7.53
CA SER A 278 8.81 -9.34 -6.27
C SER A 278 7.99 -8.43 -5.33
N TRP A 279 7.29 -9.05 -4.38
CA TRP A 279 6.58 -8.34 -3.31
C TRP A 279 7.50 -7.37 -2.53
N GLY A 280 8.81 -7.61 -2.53
CA GLY A 280 9.82 -6.80 -1.87
C GLY A 280 9.86 -5.33 -2.25
N VAL A 281 9.28 -4.92 -3.40
CA VAL A 281 9.21 -3.50 -3.81
C VAL A 281 8.12 -2.70 -3.10
N LEU A 282 7.34 -3.32 -2.22
CA LEU A 282 6.10 -2.79 -1.64
C LEU A 282 6.21 -1.35 -1.10
N TRP A 283 7.34 -0.98 -0.46
CA TRP A 283 7.57 0.36 0.09
C TRP A 283 8.89 0.98 -0.40
N ASP A 284 9.37 0.59 -1.59
CA ASP A 284 10.67 1.03 -2.08
C ASP A 284 10.65 2.41 -2.70
N TRP A 285 9.52 2.81 -3.27
CA TRP A 285 9.42 4.10 -3.92
C TRP A 285 9.16 5.21 -2.88
N PRO A 286 10.05 6.21 -2.74
CA PRO A 286 9.75 7.37 -1.90
C PRO A 286 8.69 8.23 -2.60
N VAL A 287 7.46 8.23 -2.07
CA VAL A 287 6.29 8.80 -2.73
C VAL A 287 6.40 10.31 -3.01
N TYR A 288 7.16 11.03 -2.18
CA TYR A 288 7.40 12.47 -2.33
C TYR A 288 8.38 12.84 -3.46
N ARG A 289 9.11 11.87 -4.04
CA ARG A 289 10.06 12.07 -5.12
C ARG A 289 9.44 12.73 -6.36
N ASP A 290 8.22 12.35 -6.67
CA ASP A 290 7.52 12.80 -7.88
C ASP A 290 6.71 14.10 -7.68
N GLY A 291 6.89 14.73 -6.53
CA GLY A 291 6.16 15.94 -6.14
C GLY A 291 4.87 15.66 -5.38
N PRO A 292 4.40 16.66 -4.62
CA PRO A 292 3.24 16.50 -3.74
C PRO A 292 1.94 16.24 -4.50
N GLU A 293 1.76 16.83 -5.68
CA GLU A 293 0.58 16.66 -6.51
C GLU A 293 0.45 15.24 -7.02
N PHE A 294 1.55 14.67 -7.50
CA PHE A 294 1.60 13.27 -7.92
C PHE A 294 1.34 12.34 -6.74
N ALA A 295 2.04 12.55 -5.62
CA ALA A 295 1.85 11.76 -4.40
C ALA A 295 0.39 11.75 -3.93
N ALA A 296 -0.29 12.88 -3.96
CA ALA A 296 -1.66 13.02 -3.48
C ALA A 296 -2.71 12.37 -4.41
N THR A 297 -2.46 12.34 -5.73
CA THR A 297 -3.47 11.96 -6.73
C THR A 297 -3.29 10.58 -7.32
N PHE A 298 -2.05 10.05 -7.32
CA PHE A 298 -1.71 8.78 -7.99
C PHE A 298 -2.53 7.61 -7.45
N GLY A 299 -2.80 7.58 -6.14
CA GLY A 299 -3.65 6.58 -5.51
C GLY A 299 -5.08 6.54 -6.02
N GLY A 300 -5.57 7.62 -6.64
CA GLY A 300 -6.90 7.69 -7.24
C GLY A 300 -7.10 6.79 -8.47
N LEU A 301 -6.03 6.24 -9.05
CA LEU A 301 -6.11 5.19 -10.08
C LEU A 301 -6.84 3.94 -9.58
N LEU A 302 -6.68 3.60 -8.30
CA LEU A 302 -7.26 2.40 -7.70
C LEU A 302 -8.57 2.75 -6.98
N ARG A 303 -9.60 3.10 -7.76
CA ARG A 303 -10.95 3.30 -7.23
C ARG A 303 -11.51 1.97 -6.72
N ILE A 304 -12.04 1.97 -5.50
CA ILE A 304 -12.69 0.81 -4.92
C ILE A 304 -14.01 0.54 -5.65
N ARG A 305 -14.38 -0.73 -5.81
CA ARG A 305 -15.65 -1.16 -6.43
C ARG A 305 -16.85 -0.45 -5.83
N GLU A 306 -17.80 -0.09 -6.70
CA GLU A 306 -19.00 0.66 -6.30
C GLU A 306 -19.87 -0.09 -5.29
N ASP A 307 -20.03 -1.41 -5.44
CA ASP A 307 -20.85 -2.21 -4.54
C ASP A 307 -20.26 -2.32 -3.11
N ILE A 308 -18.92 -2.23 -2.97
CA ILE A 308 -18.25 -2.13 -1.67
C ILE A 308 -18.51 -0.75 -1.05
N GLN A 309 -18.45 0.30 -1.88
CA GLN A 309 -18.73 1.68 -1.44
C GLN A 309 -20.19 1.87 -1.03
N GLU A 310 -21.17 1.26 -1.73
CA GLU A 310 -22.58 1.28 -1.35
C GLU A 310 -22.83 0.72 0.05
N VAL A 311 -22.19 -0.42 0.39
CA VAL A 311 -22.30 -0.99 1.73
C VAL A 311 -21.66 -0.06 2.77
N ALA A 312 -20.50 0.51 2.47
CA ALA A 312 -19.84 1.45 3.37
C ALA A 312 -20.66 2.73 3.58
N ASP A 313 -21.34 3.24 2.55
CA ASP A 313 -22.23 4.41 2.65
C ASP A 313 -23.36 4.17 3.65
N ALA A 314 -23.99 3.00 3.58
CA ALA A 314 -25.05 2.63 4.51
C ALA A 314 -24.56 2.53 5.96
N LEU A 315 -23.33 2.00 6.16
CA LEU A 315 -22.70 1.95 7.48
C LEU A 315 -22.40 3.36 8.02
N VAL A 316 -21.85 4.25 7.19
CA VAL A 316 -21.60 5.65 7.57
C VAL A 316 -22.90 6.38 7.91
N ALA A 317 -23.95 6.18 7.10
CA ALA A 317 -25.27 6.75 7.38
C ALA A 317 -25.82 6.25 8.74
N SER A 318 -25.70 4.96 9.01
CA SER A 318 -26.12 4.36 10.28
C SER A 318 -25.33 4.91 11.48
N MET A 319 -23.99 5.06 11.34
CA MET A 319 -23.14 5.68 12.36
C MET A 319 -23.53 7.13 12.65
N ARG A 320 -23.79 7.92 11.61
CA ARG A 320 -24.21 9.31 11.75
C ARG A 320 -25.61 9.44 12.38
N ALA A 321 -26.52 8.53 12.05
CA ALA A 321 -27.85 8.45 12.69
C ALA A 321 -27.74 8.15 14.20
N LEU A 322 -26.92 7.16 14.57
CA LEU A 322 -26.64 6.83 15.97
C LEU A 322 -26.04 8.01 16.73
N ALA A 323 -25.07 8.70 16.13
CA ALA A 323 -24.44 9.87 16.72
C ALA A 323 -25.44 11.01 16.92
N GLY A 324 -26.37 11.25 16.00
CA GLY A 324 -27.40 12.28 16.11
C GLY A 324 -28.51 11.98 17.10
N SER A 325 -28.72 10.71 17.47
CA SER A 325 -29.72 10.28 18.45
C SER A 325 -29.25 10.44 19.92
N THR A 326 -27.97 10.65 20.15
CA THR A 326 -27.45 10.95 21.49
C THR A 326 -27.83 12.37 21.88
N ARG A 327 -28.67 12.48 22.95
CA ARG A 327 -29.30 13.72 23.40
C ARG A 327 -28.32 14.89 23.51
N GLY A 328 -28.64 16.01 22.85
CA GLY A 328 -28.12 17.34 23.15
C GLY A 328 -27.33 18.07 22.06
N THR A 329 -27.23 17.59 20.82
CA THR A 329 -26.47 18.29 19.80
C THR A 329 -27.15 18.18 18.41
N GLU A 330 -28.00 19.15 18.09
CA GLU A 330 -28.58 19.33 16.74
C GLU A 330 -27.58 19.95 15.73
N THR A 331 -26.35 20.25 16.14
CA THR A 331 -25.32 20.81 15.26
C THR A 331 -24.65 19.72 14.42
N ALA A 332 -24.05 20.09 13.28
CA ALA A 332 -23.26 19.16 12.45
C ALA A 332 -22.17 18.44 13.26
N ALA A 333 -21.62 19.08 14.29
CA ALA A 333 -20.70 18.48 15.26
C ALA A 333 -21.34 17.34 16.08
N GLY A 334 -22.66 17.31 16.25
CA GLY A 334 -23.39 16.25 16.97
C GLY A 334 -23.50 14.93 16.24
N ARG A 335 -23.27 14.90 14.93
CA ARG A 335 -23.33 13.67 14.09
C ARG A 335 -21.96 13.05 13.84
N SER A 336 -20.97 13.37 14.68
CA SER A 336 -19.61 12.89 14.53
C SER A 336 -19.39 11.54 15.18
N PHE A 337 -18.57 10.67 14.56
CA PHE A 337 -18.18 9.38 15.15
C PHE A 337 -16.67 9.16 15.06
N LEU A 338 -16.16 8.39 16.03
CA LEU A 338 -14.77 7.95 16.08
C LEU A 338 -14.60 6.71 15.18
N GLY A 339 -13.57 6.67 14.35
CA GLY A 339 -13.14 5.46 13.65
C GLY A 339 -11.98 4.80 14.39
N VAL A 340 -12.07 3.49 14.60
CA VAL A 340 -11.06 2.69 15.31
C VAL A 340 -10.62 1.53 14.42
N HIS A 341 -9.30 1.37 14.22
CA HIS A 341 -8.75 0.14 13.64
C HIS A 341 -7.94 -0.60 14.70
N LEU A 342 -8.45 -1.72 15.18
CA LEU A 342 -7.80 -2.63 16.13
C LEU A 342 -7.12 -3.75 15.37
N ARG A 343 -5.78 -3.81 15.44
CA ARG A 343 -4.95 -4.75 14.68
C ARG A 343 -4.25 -5.73 15.61
N THR A 344 -4.90 -6.83 15.89
CA THR A 344 -4.46 -7.86 16.85
C THR A 344 -4.58 -9.28 16.30
N GLU A 345 -4.76 -9.42 14.98
CA GLU A 345 -4.84 -10.70 14.30
C GLU A 345 -3.50 -11.46 14.39
N ALA A 346 -3.55 -12.78 14.21
CA ALA A 346 -2.43 -13.70 14.43
C ALA A 346 -1.17 -13.44 13.56
N ASP A 347 -1.30 -12.66 12.48
CA ASP A 347 -0.18 -12.23 11.64
C ASP A 347 0.48 -10.92 12.11
N ALA A 348 0.00 -10.32 13.21
CA ALA A 348 0.66 -9.18 13.84
C ALA A 348 2.01 -9.60 14.42
N LEU A 349 3.05 -8.81 14.17
CA LEU A 349 4.39 -9.11 14.66
C LEU A 349 4.49 -8.82 16.17
N SER A 350 5.26 -9.63 16.91
CA SER A 350 5.40 -9.52 18.37
C SER A 350 5.90 -8.15 18.87
N ARG A 351 6.58 -7.38 18.03
CA ARG A 351 7.06 -6.02 18.34
C ARG A 351 6.03 -4.91 18.07
N TRP A 352 4.87 -5.26 17.52
CA TRP A 352 3.80 -4.30 17.34
C TRP A 352 3.13 -3.98 18.68
N PRO A 353 2.42 -2.84 18.80
CA PRO A 353 1.66 -2.53 20.00
C PRO A 353 0.68 -3.64 20.35
N THR A 354 0.72 -4.08 21.62
CA THR A 354 -0.22 -5.10 22.12
C THR A 354 -1.65 -4.60 22.14
N TYR A 355 -2.61 -5.50 22.38
CA TYR A 355 -4.01 -5.12 22.58
C TYR A 355 -4.16 -3.98 23.60
N GLU A 356 -3.54 -4.11 24.78
CA GLU A 356 -3.62 -3.14 25.87
C GLU A 356 -3.02 -1.78 25.48
N ASN A 357 -1.90 -1.80 24.74
CA ASN A 357 -1.25 -0.58 24.27
C ASN A 357 -2.13 0.14 23.23
N GLN A 358 -2.75 -0.62 22.29
CA GLN A 358 -3.66 -0.07 21.30
C GLN A 358 -4.90 0.51 21.98
N THR A 359 -5.66 -0.31 22.73
CA THR A 359 -6.94 0.09 23.33
C THR A 359 -6.78 1.18 24.36
N GLY A 360 -5.78 1.09 25.24
CA GLY A 360 -5.46 2.16 26.20
C GLY A 360 -5.09 3.47 25.51
N GLY A 361 -4.35 3.40 24.40
CA GLY A 361 -4.05 4.56 23.56
C GLY A 361 -5.31 5.17 22.97
N TYR A 362 -6.16 4.37 22.36
CA TYR A 362 -7.41 4.82 21.72
C TYR A 362 -8.36 5.48 22.71
N LEU A 363 -8.53 4.90 23.90
CA LEU A 363 -9.40 5.47 24.93
C LEU A 363 -8.88 6.79 25.47
N ARG A 364 -7.57 6.92 25.70
CA ARG A 364 -6.96 8.20 26.08
C ARG A 364 -7.16 9.28 25.02
N GLU A 365 -6.94 8.94 23.74
CA GLU A 365 -7.10 9.88 22.64
C GLU A 365 -8.57 10.26 22.42
N ALA A 366 -9.49 9.28 22.53
CA ALA A 366 -10.93 9.53 22.47
C ALA A 366 -11.39 10.48 23.60
N ALA A 367 -10.88 10.27 24.82
CA ALA A 367 -11.16 11.16 25.96
C ALA A 367 -10.64 12.58 25.71
N ARG A 368 -9.39 12.70 25.21
CA ARG A 368 -8.74 13.98 24.88
C ARG A 368 -9.52 14.76 23.81
N ARG A 369 -10.12 14.06 22.86
CA ARG A 369 -10.92 14.63 21.76
C ARG A 369 -12.40 14.85 22.11
N GLY A 370 -12.81 14.51 23.31
CA GLY A 370 -14.17 14.73 23.78
C GLY A 370 -15.21 13.74 23.23
N TYR A 371 -14.81 12.51 22.91
CA TYR A 371 -15.72 11.44 22.43
C TYR A 371 -16.44 10.70 23.59
N ARG A 372 -16.56 11.30 24.75
CA ARG A 372 -17.32 10.73 25.86
C ARG A 372 -18.82 10.69 25.55
N GLY A 373 -19.47 9.56 25.80
CA GLY A 373 -20.91 9.37 25.58
C GLY A 373 -21.35 9.40 24.11
N ARG A 374 -20.38 9.28 23.18
CA ARG A 374 -20.63 9.28 21.71
C ARG A 374 -20.50 7.87 21.14
N VAL A 375 -20.42 7.75 19.83
CA VAL A 375 -20.34 6.49 19.12
C VAL A 375 -18.99 6.31 18.43
N ALA A 376 -18.54 5.05 18.32
CA ALA A 376 -17.34 4.69 17.58
C ALA A 376 -17.61 3.52 16.63
N TYR A 377 -17.04 3.58 15.44
CA TYR A 377 -16.96 2.46 14.52
C TYR A 377 -15.66 1.71 14.71
N ILE A 378 -15.71 0.37 14.83
CA ILE A 378 -14.52 -0.46 14.97
C ILE A 378 -14.35 -1.39 13.78
N ALA A 379 -13.16 -1.37 13.18
CA ALA A 379 -12.67 -2.31 12.19
C ALA A 379 -11.63 -3.23 12.83
N SER A 380 -11.87 -4.53 12.84
CA SER A 380 -10.95 -5.58 13.27
C SER A 380 -11.39 -6.92 12.69
N GLY A 381 -10.45 -7.83 12.48
CA GLY A 381 -10.70 -9.22 12.15
C GLY A 381 -10.88 -10.13 13.39
N ASN A 382 -10.64 -9.60 14.60
CA ASN A 382 -10.76 -10.34 15.86
C ASN A 382 -12.03 -9.95 16.62
N GLU A 383 -13.07 -10.73 16.45
CA GLU A 383 -14.38 -10.45 17.07
C GLU A 383 -14.34 -10.49 18.60
N THR A 384 -13.55 -11.38 19.20
CA THR A 384 -13.43 -11.49 20.65
C THR A 384 -12.84 -10.23 21.26
N GLU A 385 -11.75 -9.73 20.68
CA GLU A 385 -11.11 -8.48 21.14
C GLU A 385 -11.93 -7.25 20.79
N THR A 386 -12.67 -7.26 19.69
CA THR A 386 -13.65 -6.22 19.37
C THR A 386 -14.69 -6.07 20.47
N ARG A 387 -15.27 -7.19 20.95
CA ARG A 387 -16.25 -7.20 22.06
C ARG A 387 -15.62 -6.75 23.38
N LYS A 388 -14.38 -7.20 23.67
CA LYS A 388 -13.62 -6.78 24.85
C LYS A 388 -13.42 -5.26 24.84
N PHE A 389 -12.93 -4.70 23.73
CA PHE A 389 -12.75 -3.26 23.59
C PHE A 389 -14.05 -2.46 23.72
N ALA A 390 -15.15 -2.96 23.14
CA ALA A 390 -16.46 -2.33 23.25
C ALA A 390 -16.93 -2.24 24.72
N ALA A 391 -16.71 -3.29 25.52
CA ALA A 391 -17.02 -3.29 26.95
C ALA A 391 -16.14 -2.29 27.73
N GLU A 392 -14.84 -2.27 27.48
CA GLU A 392 -13.89 -1.33 28.10
C GLU A 392 -14.22 0.13 27.75
N ALA A 393 -14.53 0.43 26.49
CA ALA A 393 -14.91 1.75 26.02
C ALA A 393 -16.24 2.23 26.64
N LYS A 394 -17.20 1.30 26.79
CA LYS A 394 -18.47 1.57 27.46
C LYS A 394 -18.27 1.88 28.94
N ALA A 395 -17.46 1.09 29.65
CA ALA A 395 -17.19 1.27 31.07
C ALA A 395 -16.43 2.58 31.35
N SER A 396 -15.42 2.90 30.56
CA SER A 396 -14.51 4.04 30.82
C SER A 396 -15.02 5.38 30.30
N LEU A 397 -15.65 5.39 29.13
CA LEU A 397 -16.05 6.63 28.44
C LEU A 397 -17.55 6.70 28.11
N GLN A 398 -18.34 5.68 28.43
CA GLN A 398 -19.70 5.52 27.95
C GLN A 398 -19.82 5.52 26.41
N LEU A 399 -18.74 5.17 25.73
CA LEU A 399 -18.62 5.16 24.28
C LEU A 399 -19.35 3.90 23.73
N ASP A 400 -20.28 4.12 22.80
CA ASP A 400 -21.00 3.03 22.12
C ASP A 400 -20.22 2.60 20.88
N VAL A 401 -19.58 1.42 20.93
CA VAL A 401 -18.74 0.89 19.87
C VAL A 401 -19.55 -0.07 19.00
N ARG A 402 -19.52 0.12 17.69
CA ARG A 402 -20.25 -0.67 16.70
C ARG A 402 -19.33 -1.16 15.59
N SER A 403 -19.50 -2.41 15.21
CA SER A 403 -18.88 -3.02 14.02
C SER A 403 -19.81 -2.94 12.80
N LYS A 404 -19.29 -3.29 11.62
CA LYS A 404 -20.10 -3.41 10.40
C LYS A 404 -21.29 -4.36 10.53
N TYR A 405 -21.14 -5.42 11.31
CA TYR A 405 -22.20 -6.40 11.52
C TYR A 405 -23.31 -5.86 12.43
N ASP A 406 -22.95 -5.16 13.51
CA ASP A 406 -23.92 -4.55 14.43
C ASP A 406 -24.82 -3.54 13.70
N LEU A 407 -24.24 -2.72 12.83
CA LEU A 407 -24.93 -1.62 12.17
C LEU A 407 -25.98 -2.08 11.14
N LEU A 408 -25.69 -3.14 10.40
CA LEU A 408 -26.63 -3.66 9.41
C LEU A 408 -27.79 -4.40 10.03
N LEU A 409 -27.59 -5.00 11.22
CA LEU A 409 -28.66 -5.66 11.98
C LEU A 409 -29.67 -4.66 12.61
N LEU A 410 -29.26 -3.40 12.83
CA LEU A 410 -30.11 -2.38 13.45
C LEU A 410 -31.32 -1.97 12.62
N ASN A 411 -31.26 -2.18 11.29
CA ASN A 411 -32.33 -1.72 10.40
C ASN A 411 -32.74 -2.84 9.42
N LYS A 412 -33.98 -3.31 9.54
CA LYS A 412 -34.57 -4.32 8.64
C LYS A 412 -34.53 -3.93 7.17
N GLN A 413 -34.50 -2.64 6.86
CA GLN A 413 -34.34 -2.14 5.48
C GLN A 413 -32.97 -2.45 4.88
N ASN A 414 -31.99 -2.80 5.71
CA ASN A 414 -30.62 -3.13 5.31
C ASN A 414 -30.39 -4.64 5.01
N GLU A 415 -31.41 -5.49 5.03
CA GLU A 415 -31.24 -6.94 4.79
C GLU A 415 -30.53 -7.26 3.46
N LYS A 416 -30.79 -6.48 2.40
CA LYS A 416 -30.10 -6.65 1.12
C LYS A 416 -28.61 -6.34 1.26
N LEU A 417 -28.25 -5.28 1.97
CA LEU A 417 -26.88 -4.85 2.21
C LEU A 417 -26.16 -5.78 3.17
N GLU A 418 -26.87 -6.33 4.17
CA GLU A 418 -26.31 -7.35 5.05
C GLU A 418 -25.96 -8.63 4.28
N ARG A 419 -26.88 -9.13 3.44
CA ARG A 419 -26.57 -10.27 2.57
C ARG A 419 -25.40 -9.98 1.64
N LYS A 420 -25.32 -8.76 1.09
CA LYS A 420 -24.21 -8.32 0.25
C LYS A 420 -22.89 -8.31 1.03
N LEU A 421 -22.84 -7.72 2.24
CA LEU A 421 -21.67 -7.72 3.09
C LEU A 421 -21.21 -9.16 3.43
N ARG A 422 -22.15 -10.05 3.76
CA ARG A 422 -21.83 -11.44 4.07
C ARG A 422 -21.33 -12.24 2.87
N SER A 423 -21.68 -11.84 1.65
CA SER A 423 -21.17 -12.44 0.41
C SER A 423 -19.76 -11.97 0.06
N PHE A 424 -19.31 -10.87 0.64
CA PHE A 424 -17.98 -10.37 0.44
C PHE A 424 -16.95 -11.26 1.15
N SER A 425 -15.81 -11.45 0.49
CA SER A 425 -14.65 -12.07 1.12
C SER A 425 -14.11 -11.24 2.27
N TRP A 426 -13.23 -11.83 3.06
CA TRP A 426 -12.56 -11.11 4.17
C TRP A 426 -11.86 -9.83 3.68
N ASP A 427 -11.15 -9.91 2.53
CA ASP A 427 -10.43 -8.77 1.95
C ASP A 427 -11.38 -7.67 1.46
N GLN A 428 -12.51 -8.05 0.85
CA GLN A 428 -13.53 -7.10 0.41
C GLN A 428 -14.25 -6.43 1.59
N GLN A 429 -14.50 -7.19 2.65
CA GLN A 429 -15.04 -6.63 3.91
C GLN A 429 -14.05 -5.65 4.56
N ALA A 430 -12.74 -5.91 4.46
CA ALA A 430 -11.73 -4.96 4.91
C ALA A 430 -11.71 -3.67 4.07
N LEU A 431 -12.05 -3.73 2.78
CA LEU A 431 -12.26 -2.53 1.96
C LEU A 431 -13.51 -1.74 2.38
N VAL A 432 -14.59 -2.41 2.81
CA VAL A 432 -15.75 -1.73 3.42
C VAL A 432 -15.29 -0.95 4.66
N ASP A 433 -14.56 -1.61 5.57
CA ASP A 433 -13.99 -0.96 6.76
C ASP A 433 -13.10 0.24 6.39
N PHE A 434 -12.26 0.08 5.35
CA PHE A 434 -11.38 1.15 4.87
C PHE A 434 -12.18 2.40 4.46
N VAL A 435 -13.24 2.23 3.67
CA VAL A 435 -14.08 3.34 3.21
C VAL A 435 -14.83 4.01 4.39
N VAL A 436 -15.35 3.24 5.34
CA VAL A 436 -16.01 3.79 6.54
C VAL A 436 -15.01 4.62 7.37
N LEU A 437 -13.78 4.11 7.57
CA LEU A 437 -12.75 4.81 8.33
C LEU A 437 -12.23 6.06 7.63
N LEU A 438 -12.26 6.13 6.31
CA LEU A 438 -11.97 7.38 5.59
C LEU A 438 -12.99 8.48 5.91
N ARG A 439 -14.24 8.12 6.21
CA ARG A 439 -15.36 9.04 6.40
C ARG A 439 -15.73 9.32 7.86
N CYS A 440 -15.03 8.75 8.83
CA CYS A 440 -15.19 9.10 10.23
C CYS A 440 -14.63 10.51 10.51
N ASP A 441 -15.04 11.11 11.61
CA ASP A 441 -14.59 12.48 11.94
C ASP A 441 -13.18 12.49 12.51
N TYR A 442 -12.85 11.52 13.35
CA TYR A 442 -11.51 11.30 13.86
C TYR A 442 -11.15 9.81 13.79
N PHE A 443 -9.93 9.51 13.38
CA PHE A 443 -9.44 8.15 13.23
C PHE A 443 -8.35 7.82 14.24
N VAL A 444 -8.46 6.66 14.89
CA VAL A 444 -7.38 6.07 15.68
C VAL A 444 -7.02 4.69 15.13
N GLY A 445 -5.74 4.45 14.99
CA GLY A 445 -5.21 3.21 14.45
C GLY A 445 -3.86 2.89 15.05
N VAL A 446 -3.12 1.99 14.42
CA VAL A 446 -1.84 1.49 14.90
C VAL A 446 -0.75 1.57 13.83
N SER A 447 0.41 2.12 14.18
CA SER A 447 1.65 1.95 13.44
C SER A 447 2.39 0.72 14.00
N PRO A 448 2.87 -0.18 13.16
CA PRO A 448 3.13 -0.08 11.73
C PRO A 448 2.12 -0.79 10.79
N SER A 449 0.85 -0.78 11.08
CA SER A 449 -0.15 -1.37 10.18
C SER A 449 -0.29 -0.56 8.88
N SER A 450 -0.01 -1.18 7.74
CA SER A 450 -0.19 -0.57 6.41
C SER A 450 -1.62 -0.11 6.16
N PHE A 451 -2.60 -0.81 6.70
CA PHE A 451 -4.00 -0.41 6.64
C PHE A 451 -4.25 0.91 7.39
N SER A 452 -3.81 1.00 8.66
CA SER A 452 -3.94 2.22 9.45
C SER A 452 -3.19 3.40 8.85
N ILE A 453 -1.95 3.17 8.39
CA ILE A 453 -1.12 4.21 7.77
C ILE A 453 -1.80 4.72 6.50
N ASN A 454 -2.31 3.83 5.64
CA ASN A 454 -2.97 4.24 4.40
C ASN A 454 -4.26 5.03 4.66
N VAL A 455 -5.08 4.61 5.63
CA VAL A 455 -6.26 5.39 6.06
C VAL A 455 -5.83 6.79 6.54
N ALA A 456 -4.82 6.88 7.41
CA ALA A 456 -4.36 8.16 7.96
C ALA A 456 -3.82 9.09 6.86
N LEU A 457 -2.95 8.57 5.97
CA LEU A 457 -2.38 9.35 4.86
C LEU A 457 -3.46 9.86 3.91
N LYS A 458 -4.43 9.01 3.53
CA LYS A 458 -5.51 9.43 2.65
C LYS A 458 -6.42 10.47 3.32
N ARG A 459 -6.72 10.32 4.61
CA ARG A 459 -7.48 11.32 5.39
C ARG A 459 -6.74 12.65 5.50
N HIS A 460 -5.41 12.61 5.60
CA HIS A 460 -4.56 13.80 5.65
C HIS A 460 -4.70 14.69 4.40
N LEU A 461 -5.03 14.13 3.24
CA LEU A 461 -5.27 14.89 2.00
C LEU A 461 -6.38 15.93 2.14
N ARG A 462 -7.32 15.74 3.07
CA ARG A 462 -8.38 16.71 3.37
C ARG A 462 -7.84 18.00 3.98
N GLU A 463 -6.75 17.92 4.74
CA GLU A 463 -6.12 19.07 5.41
C GLU A 463 -5.19 19.84 4.47
N GLU A 464 -4.33 19.12 3.76
CA GLU A 464 -3.29 19.71 2.91
C GLU A 464 -3.56 19.55 1.41
N GLY A 465 -4.60 18.81 1.03
CA GLY A 465 -4.95 18.58 -0.38
C GLY A 465 -3.81 17.93 -1.14
N LEU A 466 -3.37 18.56 -2.23
CA LEU A 466 -2.26 18.08 -3.06
C LEU A 466 -0.89 18.10 -2.36
N TYR A 467 -0.74 18.81 -1.24
CA TYR A 467 0.53 19.00 -0.54
C TYR A 467 0.66 18.08 0.66
N THR A 468 0.24 16.83 0.52
CA THR A 468 0.35 15.83 1.59
C THR A 468 1.78 15.67 2.10
N ARG A 469 1.91 15.50 3.42
CA ARG A 469 3.17 15.25 4.10
C ARG A 469 3.03 14.00 4.97
N PRO A 470 3.41 12.83 4.46
CA PRO A 470 3.18 11.55 5.14
C PRO A 470 3.66 11.50 6.59
N TRP A 471 4.77 12.12 6.91
CA TRP A 471 5.33 12.12 8.27
C TRP A 471 4.53 12.95 9.29
N LYS A 472 3.61 13.80 8.86
CA LYS A 472 2.75 14.55 9.78
C LYS A 472 1.69 13.69 10.45
N VAL A 473 1.36 12.54 9.91
CA VAL A 473 0.38 11.61 10.50
C VAL A 473 0.99 10.67 11.53
N GLY A 474 2.26 10.88 11.90
CA GLY A 474 2.97 10.11 12.91
C GLY A 474 2.47 10.34 14.33
N GLY A 475 3.34 10.13 15.33
CA GLY A 475 3.01 10.12 16.75
C GLY A 475 2.29 11.35 17.32
N GLN A 476 2.41 12.50 16.68
CA GLN A 476 1.70 13.72 17.10
C GLN A 476 0.31 13.85 16.48
N GLY A 477 0.02 13.07 15.44
CA GLY A 477 -1.21 13.16 14.66
C GLY A 477 -1.27 14.40 13.75
N ASP A 478 -2.24 14.43 12.86
CA ASP A 478 -2.48 15.48 11.88
C ASP A 478 -3.74 16.31 12.16
N GLY A 479 -4.35 16.15 13.34
CA GLY A 479 -5.62 16.77 13.70
C GLY A 479 -6.85 15.94 13.29
N ARG A 480 -6.70 14.95 12.41
CA ARG A 480 -7.78 14.05 11.94
C ARG A 480 -7.54 12.60 12.24
N SER A 481 -6.27 12.22 12.43
CA SER A 481 -5.87 10.85 12.65
C SER A 481 -4.76 10.77 13.70
N TRP A 482 -4.75 9.68 14.46
CA TRP A 482 -3.67 9.37 15.38
C TRP A 482 -3.41 7.87 15.40
N LEU A 483 -2.14 7.48 15.36
CA LEU A 483 -1.75 6.08 15.36
C LEU A 483 -0.93 5.76 16.60
N VAL A 484 -1.31 4.72 17.32
CA VAL A 484 -0.47 4.16 18.39
C VAL A 484 0.77 3.55 17.78
N GLY A 485 1.95 3.93 18.28
CA GLY A 485 3.21 3.42 17.77
C GLY A 485 4.40 4.14 18.38
N ARG A 486 5.59 3.81 17.87
CA ARG A 486 6.85 4.51 18.15
C ARG A 486 7.27 5.28 16.92
N TYR A 487 7.93 6.42 17.11
CA TYR A 487 8.28 7.34 16.03
C TYR A 487 9.69 7.93 16.18
N ASP A 488 10.58 7.22 16.91
CA ASP A 488 11.92 7.71 17.22
C ASP A 488 12.96 7.21 16.22
N ARG A 489 12.80 5.96 15.71
CA ARG A 489 13.81 5.31 14.91
C ARG A 489 13.22 4.87 13.56
N TYR A 490 13.78 5.40 12.49
CA TYR A 490 13.25 5.28 11.14
C TYR A 490 12.95 3.83 10.71
N TRP A 491 13.90 2.92 10.94
CA TRP A 491 13.77 1.53 10.49
C TRP A 491 13.05 0.64 11.51
N GLU A 492 13.43 0.76 12.77
CA GLU A 492 12.91 -0.07 13.84
C GLU A 492 11.44 0.21 14.15
N ASP A 493 11.02 1.47 13.97
CA ASP A 493 9.66 1.93 14.22
C ASP A 493 8.82 2.01 12.92
N TRP A 494 9.36 1.46 11.82
CA TRP A 494 8.67 1.32 10.53
C TRP A 494 8.29 2.65 9.85
N LEU A 495 9.01 3.73 10.15
CA LEU A 495 8.70 5.05 9.61
C LEU A 495 8.88 5.10 8.09
N PHE A 496 9.71 4.23 7.52
CA PHE A 496 9.87 4.08 6.07
C PHE A 496 8.55 3.75 5.33
N MET A 497 7.56 3.17 6.04
CA MET A 497 6.26 2.91 5.43
C MET A 497 5.51 4.20 5.11
N PHE A 498 5.66 5.24 5.93
CA PHE A 498 5.04 6.54 5.65
C PHE A 498 5.63 7.20 4.40
N ASP A 499 6.94 7.02 4.17
CA ASP A 499 7.63 7.56 2.99
C ASP A 499 7.38 6.75 1.72
N GLY A 500 7.05 5.47 1.87
CA GLY A 500 6.86 4.53 0.76
C GLY A 500 5.41 4.12 0.52
N MET A 501 4.42 4.84 1.08
CA MET A 501 3.00 4.51 0.93
C MET A 501 2.23 5.62 0.23
N TRP A 502 1.55 5.25 -0.85
CA TRP A 502 0.68 6.15 -1.61
C TRP A 502 -0.64 6.39 -0.85
N PRO A 503 -1.05 7.65 -0.68
CA PRO A 503 -2.35 8.00 -0.09
C PRO A 503 -3.55 7.48 -0.86
#